data_c8e31133c71f2f7e5d383189c27eb5dd
#
_entry.id   c8e31133c71f2f7e5d383189c27eb5dd
#
_cell.length_a   1.000
_cell.length_b   1.000
_cell.length_c   1.000
_cell.angle_alpha   90.00
_cell.angle_beta   90.00
_cell.angle_gamma   90.00
#
_symmetry.space_group_name_H-M   'P 1'
#
loop_
_entity.id
_entity.type
_entity.pdbx_description
1 polymer ?
#
loop_
_entity_poly.entity_id
_entity_poly.type
_entity_poly.pdbx_seq_one_letter_code
_entity_poly.pdbx_strand_id
1 'polypeptide(L)'
;MNKKKKRRCAKGESRREFLKKAGMGGLGLGSLALGPITEQVRHLSSDVNRHSAPSDLEITDMRIAEVDGIPFRVPLVRIDTNQGISGYGEVRDGGAKEYALMLKSRIVGKNPCNVEKVLGIMEQFRGEGRQAGGVAAVEMALWDIAGKAYGVPAYQMLGGKYRDKIQLYADTAGAKDPHEFARRMKETRVDAGYTALKMDIGIELLSQTPGTLVNSGAHVPKGEHRLQSQYSGTPGEYGQIDHPFTRIQITEKGLELMEEYVRVMRDTIGYEIPLGIDHFGHFGVNEAIKIARILEPYTIAYAEDMVAWKWTDLWKEITDATTTPTQTGEDIGTWEGCKPLIDNRAIDIIHPDPGSTGLLGTKKIGDYAQAQGIAMNLHFAGSPVGFMASLHVAAATQNFNTLEHHSVGVDRWYDMYDGDPDMIFDAGYATVPEKPGLGVELNMDVVKDSLIEGAGFFEPTPEWDEIRTWDRLWS
;
A
#
# COMPACT_ATOMS: atom_id res chain seq x y z
N MET A 1 26.91 -25.71 61.34
CA MET A 1 25.56 -26.05 61.74
C MET A 1 24.59 -25.68 60.62
N ASN A 2 24.19 -26.66 59.84
CA ASN A 2 23.34 -26.51 58.67
C ASN A 2 21.92 -26.92 58.97
N LYS A 3 20.94 -26.03 58.89
CA LYS A 3 19.50 -26.37 58.93
C LYS A 3 18.93 -26.43 57.51
N LYS A 4 18.74 -27.65 56.99
CA LYS A 4 17.99 -27.91 55.77
C LYS A 4 16.49 -27.71 56.05
N LYS A 5 15.89 -26.71 55.32
CA LYS A 5 14.43 -26.59 55.23
C LYS A 5 13.89 -27.56 54.19
N LYS A 6 13.14 -28.56 54.62
CA LYS A 6 12.36 -29.46 53.74
C LYS A 6 11.17 -28.66 53.16
N ARG A 7 11.11 -28.52 51.82
CA ARG A 7 9.89 -28.09 51.11
C ARG A 7 8.91 -29.27 51.10
N ARG A 8 7.73 -29.05 51.68
CA ARG A 8 6.59 -29.95 51.54
C ARG A 8 6.01 -29.77 50.12
N CYS A 9 6.01 -30.84 49.31
CA CYS A 9 5.19 -30.95 48.11
C CYS A 9 3.71 -31.00 48.50
N ALA A 10 2.93 -30.07 47.95
CA ALA A 10 1.47 -30.17 48.05
C ALA A 10 1.01 -31.40 47.26
N LYS A 11 0.26 -32.28 47.89
CA LYS A 11 -0.38 -33.44 47.27
C LYS A 11 -1.40 -32.94 46.26
N GLY A 12 -1.18 -33.23 44.96
CA GLY A 12 -2.17 -33.00 43.91
C GLY A 12 -3.45 -33.79 44.19
N GLU A 13 -4.57 -33.12 44.03
CA GLU A 13 -5.89 -33.81 44.13
C GLU A 13 -5.97 -34.92 43.08
N SER A 14 -6.51 -36.09 43.51
CA SER A 14 -6.62 -37.23 42.60
C SER A 14 -7.72 -36.96 41.55
N ARG A 15 -7.56 -37.51 40.34
CA ARG A 15 -8.57 -37.47 39.26
C ARG A 15 -9.98 -37.86 39.76
N ARG A 16 -10.06 -38.70 40.78
CA ARG A 16 -11.31 -39.18 41.36
C ARG A 16 -11.99 -38.13 42.26
N GLU A 17 -11.21 -37.27 42.93
CA GLU A 17 -11.74 -36.12 43.71
C GLU A 17 -12.19 -34.98 42.83
N PHE A 18 -11.46 -34.72 41.73
CA PHE A 18 -11.87 -33.76 40.71
C PHE A 18 -13.21 -34.14 40.05
N LEU A 19 -13.38 -35.43 39.69
CA LEU A 19 -14.63 -35.94 39.12
C LEU A 19 -15.80 -35.93 40.11
N LYS A 20 -15.53 -36.14 41.41
CA LYS A 20 -16.58 -36.02 42.45
C LYS A 20 -17.02 -34.55 42.63
N LYS A 21 -16.09 -33.60 42.61
CA LYS A 21 -16.40 -32.17 42.66
C LYS A 21 -17.14 -31.71 41.41
N ALA A 22 -16.76 -32.18 40.20
CA ALA A 22 -17.46 -31.94 38.96
C ALA A 22 -18.87 -32.55 38.93
N GLY A 23 -19.05 -33.75 39.53
CA GLY A 23 -20.38 -34.36 39.65
C GLY A 23 -21.33 -33.65 40.61
N MET A 24 -20.82 -33.00 41.65
CA MET A 24 -21.64 -32.18 42.55
C MET A 24 -21.95 -30.79 41.99
N GLY A 25 -21.13 -30.27 41.08
CA GLY A 25 -21.44 -29.05 40.31
C GLY A 25 -22.49 -29.28 39.23
N GLY A 26 -22.63 -30.51 38.73
CA GLY A 26 -23.61 -30.89 37.72
C GLY A 26 -25.07 -30.88 38.15
N LEU A 27 -25.34 -31.01 39.46
CA LEU A 27 -26.71 -30.91 40.01
C LEU A 27 -27.22 -29.46 40.14
N GLY A 28 -26.31 -28.45 40.15
CA GLY A 28 -26.66 -27.05 40.15
C GLY A 28 -26.95 -26.50 38.75
N LEU A 29 -26.38 -27.09 37.70
CA LEU A 29 -26.63 -26.74 36.30
C LEU A 29 -27.87 -27.42 35.71
N GLY A 30 -28.37 -28.48 36.30
CA GLY A 30 -29.54 -29.19 35.84
C GLY A 30 -30.87 -28.44 36.04
N SER A 31 -30.91 -27.45 36.95
CA SER A 31 -32.13 -26.61 37.13
C SER A 31 -32.22 -25.39 36.20
N LEU A 32 -31.13 -25.03 35.51
CA LEU A 32 -31.13 -24.00 34.49
C LEU A 32 -31.44 -24.54 33.09
N ALA A 33 -31.52 -25.88 32.93
CA ALA A 33 -31.65 -26.55 31.63
C ALA A 33 -33.11 -26.85 31.20
N LEU A 34 -34.11 -26.30 31.87
CA LEU A 34 -35.53 -26.57 31.56
C LEU A 34 -36.29 -25.38 30.92
N GLY A 35 -35.56 -24.32 30.51
CA GLY A 35 -36.12 -23.30 29.64
C GLY A 35 -36.24 -23.81 28.20
N PRO A 36 -37.22 -23.31 27.41
CA PRO A 36 -37.32 -23.69 25.99
C PRO A 36 -35.99 -23.48 25.27
N ILE A 37 -35.62 -24.41 24.40
CA ILE A 37 -34.38 -24.37 23.61
C ILE A 37 -34.22 -23.01 22.92
N THR A 38 -35.31 -22.41 22.49
CA THR A 38 -35.36 -21.03 21.95
C THR A 38 -34.87 -19.94 22.89
N GLU A 39 -35.08 -20.08 24.20
CA GLU A 39 -34.63 -19.12 25.20
C GLU A 39 -33.15 -19.29 25.52
N GLN A 40 -32.66 -20.51 25.55
CA GLN A 40 -31.23 -20.84 25.70
C GLN A 40 -30.44 -20.39 24.46
N VAL A 41 -30.95 -20.62 23.26
CA VAL A 41 -30.34 -20.13 22.01
C VAL A 41 -30.36 -18.60 21.96
N ARG A 42 -31.43 -17.95 22.47
CA ARG A 42 -31.51 -16.48 22.54
C ARG A 42 -30.50 -15.93 23.56
N HIS A 43 -30.28 -16.59 24.70
CA HIS A 43 -29.28 -16.18 25.70
C HIS A 43 -27.85 -16.37 25.17
N LEU A 44 -27.54 -17.50 24.53
CA LEU A 44 -26.25 -17.73 23.90
C LEU A 44 -25.99 -16.79 22.71
N SER A 45 -27.06 -16.40 22.02
CA SER A 45 -26.93 -15.45 20.89
C SER A 45 -26.87 -13.98 21.31
N SER A 46 -27.27 -13.62 22.56
CA SER A 46 -27.14 -12.26 23.07
C SER A 46 -25.71 -11.88 23.39
N ASP A 47 -24.85 -12.87 23.69
CA ASP A 47 -23.43 -12.66 24.00
C ASP A 47 -22.52 -12.70 22.75
N VAL A 48 -23.09 -13.01 21.57
CA VAL A 48 -22.36 -12.93 20.31
C VAL A 48 -22.51 -11.51 19.78
N ASN A 49 -21.38 -10.82 19.66
CA ASN A 49 -21.32 -9.49 19.05
C ASN A 49 -21.77 -9.59 17.58
N ARG A 50 -22.99 -9.17 17.26
CA ARG A 50 -23.57 -9.18 15.90
C ARG A 50 -23.60 -7.79 15.34
N HIS A 51 -22.55 -7.41 14.63
CA HIS A 51 -22.52 -6.15 13.89
C HIS A 51 -23.40 -6.21 12.62
N SER A 52 -23.61 -7.41 12.08
CA SER A 52 -24.37 -7.63 10.84
C SER A 52 -24.79 -9.11 10.71
N ALA A 53 -25.48 -9.44 9.61
CA ALA A 53 -25.68 -10.80 9.11
C ALA A 53 -24.80 -11.02 7.87
N PRO A 54 -23.50 -11.37 8.01
CA PRO A 54 -22.55 -11.40 6.91
C PRO A 54 -22.97 -12.32 5.75
N SER A 55 -23.68 -13.41 6.03
CA SER A 55 -24.15 -14.35 5.00
C SER A 55 -25.23 -13.75 4.09
N ASP A 56 -25.95 -12.74 4.57
CA ASP A 56 -27.08 -12.10 3.89
C ASP A 56 -26.74 -10.69 3.37
N LEU A 57 -25.45 -10.33 3.43
CA LEU A 57 -24.97 -9.06 2.86
C LEU A 57 -24.94 -9.13 1.34
N GLU A 58 -25.46 -8.07 0.72
CA GLU A 58 -25.42 -7.86 -0.72
C GLU A 58 -24.96 -6.44 -1.04
N ILE A 59 -24.10 -6.29 -2.02
CA ILE A 59 -23.72 -5.00 -2.60
C ILE A 59 -24.94 -4.42 -3.32
N THR A 60 -25.36 -3.22 -2.95
CA THR A 60 -26.52 -2.55 -3.57
C THR A 60 -26.10 -1.45 -4.55
N ASP A 61 -24.94 -0.80 -4.33
CA ASP A 61 -24.48 0.27 -5.20
C ASP A 61 -22.96 0.45 -5.05
N MET A 62 -22.33 1.08 -6.05
CA MET A 62 -20.95 1.58 -6.01
C MET A 62 -20.94 2.99 -6.58
N ARG A 63 -20.31 3.93 -5.85
CA ARG A 63 -20.26 5.35 -6.16
C ARG A 63 -18.86 5.89 -6.03
N ILE A 64 -18.58 6.99 -6.72
CA ILE A 64 -17.25 7.59 -6.78
C ILE A 64 -17.29 9.08 -6.44
N ALA A 65 -16.24 9.54 -5.74
CA ALA A 65 -15.91 10.95 -5.59
C ALA A 65 -14.44 11.13 -6.04
N GLU A 66 -14.21 11.94 -7.07
CA GLU A 66 -12.85 12.22 -7.53
C GLU A 66 -12.30 13.44 -6.81
N VAL A 67 -11.23 13.26 -6.04
CA VAL A 67 -10.57 14.30 -5.26
C VAL A 67 -9.20 14.64 -5.82
N ASP A 68 -8.74 15.89 -5.61
CA ASP A 68 -7.42 16.38 -5.99
C ASP A 68 -6.85 17.28 -4.89
N GLY A 69 -5.56 17.61 -5.00
CA GLY A 69 -4.87 18.51 -4.06
C GLY A 69 -4.49 17.87 -2.71
N ILE A 70 -4.34 16.53 -2.67
CA ILE A 70 -4.03 15.73 -1.48
C ILE A 70 -2.78 14.83 -1.54
N PRO A 71 -1.73 15.02 -2.15
CA PRO A 71 -1.17 15.77 -3.28
C PRO A 71 -1.54 15.22 -4.65
N PHE A 72 -2.22 14.07 -4.73
CA PHE A 72 -2.57 13.38 -5.97
C PHE A 72 -4.06 13.49 -6.27
N ARG A 73 -4.39 13.31 -7.56
CA ARG A 73 -5.77 13.06 -7.97
C ARG A 73 -6.10 11.58 -7.73
N VAL A 74 -7.17 11.35 -6.96
CA VAL A 74 -7.58 10.00 -6.53
C VAL A 74 -9.10 9.85 -6.64
N PRO A 75 -9.62 8.89 -7.39
CA PRO A 75 -11.03 8.52 -7.31
C PRO A 75 -11.29 7.66 -6.05
N LEU A 76 -12.02 8.22 -5.08
CA LEU A 76 -12.50 7.48 -3.91
C LEU A 76 -13.72 6.64 -4.30
N VAL A 77 -13.69 5.36 -3.97
CA VAL A 77 -14.77 4.41 -4.22
C VAL A 77 -15.54 4.15 -2.92
N ARG A 78 -16.87 4.25 -2.96
CA ARG A 78 -17.76 3.81 -1.88
C ARG A 78 -18.65 2.70 -2.39
N ILE A 79 -18.69 1.58 -1.66
CA ILE A 79 -19.61 0.46 -1.92
C ILE A 79 -20.62 0.41 -0.79
N ASP A 80 -21.90 0.43 -1.15
CA ASP A 80 -23.03 0.37 -0.22
C ASP A 80 -23.64 -1.04 -0.21
N THR A 81 -24.23 -1.43 0.95
CA THR A 81 -24.86 -2.75 1.12
C THR A 81 -26.30 -2.65 1.60
N ASN A 82 -27.06 -3.74 1.45
CA ASN A 82 -28.45 -3.89 1.91
C ASN A 82 -28.63 -3.80 3.43
N GLN A 83 -27.55 -3.83 4.24
CA GLN A 83 -27.60 -3.73 5.69
C GLN A 83 -27.06 -2.38 6.20
N GLY A 84 -26.85 -1.39 5.31
CA GLY A 84 -26.40 -0.05 5.68
C GLY A 84 -24.89 0.01 6.06
N ILE A 85 -24.13 -1.05 5.83
CA ILE A 85 -22.68 -1.05 5.94
C ILE A 85 -22.13 -0.55 4.62
N SER A 86 -21.24 0.46 4.67
CA SER A 86 -20.51 0.94 3.50
C SER A 86 -19.01 0.74 3.71
N GLY A 87 -18.30 0.46 2.61
CA GLY A 87 -16.84 0.37 2.59
C GLY A 87 -16.24 1.34 1.60
N TYR A 88 -15.00 1.74 1.89
CA TYR A 88 -14.22 2.67 1.09
C TYR A 88 -13.00 1.98 0.47
N GLY A 89 -12.66 2.41 -0.74
CA GLY A 89 -11.43 2.12 -1.42
C GLY A 89 -11.01 3.31 -2.26
N GLU A 90 -9.85 3.22 -2.89
CA GLU A 90 -9.41 4.26 -3.83
C GLU A 90 -8.76 3.66 -5.06
N VAL A 91 -9.01 4.27 -6.22
CA VAL A 91 -8.25 3.98 -7.43
C VAL A 91 -6.88 4.63 -7.28
N ARG A 92 -5.83 3.88 -7.60
CA ARG A 92 -4.46 4.35 -7.50
C ARG A 92 -4.29 5.77 -8.08
N ASP A 93 -3.40 6.56 -7.51
CA ASP A 93 -3.05 7.92 -7.91
C ASP A 93 -2.97 8.08 -9.45
N GLY A 94 -3.56 9.15 -9.98
CA GLY A 94 -3.63 9.40 -11.41
C GLY A 94 -4.44 8.39 -12.24
N GLY A 95 -5.02 7.37 -11.61
CA GLY A 95 -5.90 6.41 -12.28
C GLY A 95 -7.27 6.99 -12.61
N ALA A 96 -7.91 6.48 -13.67
CA ALA A 96 -9.24 6.92 -14.08
C ALA A 96 -10.34 6.18 -13.29
N LYS A 97 -11.40 6.92 -12.90
CA LYS A 97 -12.56 6.34 -12.20
C LYS A 97 -13.26 5.21 -12.96
N GLU A 98 -13.18 5.27 -14.28
CA GLU A 98 -13.77 4.27 -15.18
C GLU A 98 -13.21 2.87 -14.93
N TYR A 99 -11.96 2.76 -14.45
CA TYR A 99 -11.35 1.46 -14.10
C TYR A 99 -12.10 0.76 -12.97
N ALA A 100 -12.68 1.50 -12.03
CA ALA A 100 -13.56 0.93 -11.00
C ALA A 100 -15.02 0.83 -11.51
N LEU A 101 -15.55 1.87 -12.16
CA LEU A 101 -16.95 1.91 -12.60
C LEU A 101 -17.32 0.76 -13.53
N MET A 102 -16.43 0.33 -14.41
CA MET A 102 -16.68 -0.81 -15.30
C MET A 102 -16.92 -2.13 -14.57
N LEU A 103 -16.57 -2.20 -13.28
CA LEU A 103 -16.78 -3.38 -12.44
C LEU A 103 -18.14 -3.37 -11.73
N LYS A 104 -18.82 -2.22 -11.64
CA LYS A 104 -20.05 -2.03 -10.87
C LYS A 104 -21.11 -3.08 -11.20
N SER A 105 -21.49 -3.23 -12.47
CA SER A 105 -22.50 -4.17 -12.92
C SER A 105 -22.19 -5.65 -12.64
N ARG A 106 -20.94 -5.97 -12.33
CA ARG A 106 -20.48 -7.34 -12.07
C ARG A 106 -20.49 -7.69 -10.59
N ILE A 107 -20.40 -6.67 -9.72
CA ILE A 107 -20.32 -6.86 -8.26
C ILE A 107 -21.63 -6.58 -7.54
N VAL A 108 -22.53 -5.75 -8.07
CA VAL A 108 -23.86 -5.52 -7.49
C VAL A 108 -24.61 -6.84 -7.36
N GLY A 109 -25.31 -7.04 -6.22
CA GLY A 109 -25.96 -8.29 -5.85
C GLY A 109 -25.02 -9.39 -5.35
N LYS A 110 -23.70 -9.17 -5.29
CA LYS A 110 -22.75 -10.12 -4.70
C LYS A 110 -22.60 -9.88 -3.20
N ASN A 111 -22.25 -10.94 -2.48
CA ASN A 111 -21.92 -10.80 -1.06
C ASN A 111 -20.46 -10.29 -0.93
N PRO A 112 -20.26 -9.09 -0.34
CA PRO A 112 -18.93 -8.46 -0.21
C PRO A 112 -17.99 -9.22 0.74
N CYS A 113 -18.51 -10.03 1.66
CA CYS A 113 -17.67 -10.83 2.56
C CYS A 113 -17.00 -12.02 1.86
N ASN A 114 -17.44 -12.39 0.67
CA ASN A 114 -16.77 -13.39 -0.18
C ASN A 114 -15.69 -12.73 -1.06
N VAL A 115 -14.74 -12.03 -0.44
CA VAL A 115 -13.76 -11.17 -1.13
C VAL A 115 -13.08 -11.89 -2.29
N GLU A 116 -12.45 -13.04 -2.06
CA GLU A 116 -11.75 -13.77 -3.13
C GLU A 116 -12.67 -14.23 -4.27
N LYS A 117 -13.93 -14.56 -3.96
CA LYS A 117 -14.90 -14.94 -5.00
C LYS A 117 -15.28 -13.74 -5.87
N VAL A 118 -15.47 -12.57 -5.26
CA VAL A 118 -15.77 -11.33 -5.99
C VAL A 118 -14.54 -10.88 -6.78
N LEU A 119 -13.35 -10.94 -6.18
CA LEU A 119 -12.09 -10.65 -6.84
C LEU A 119 -11.89 -11.52 -8.08
N GLY A 120 -12.15 -12.82 -7.99
CA GLY A 120 -12.04 -13.74 -9.14
C GLY A 120 -12.96 -13.38 -10.33
N ILE A 121 -14.07 -12.65 -10.10
CA ILE A 121 -14.93 -12.12 -11.17
C ILE A 121 -14.28 -10.90 -11.85
N MET A 122 -13.51 -10.12 -11.10
CA MET A 122 -12.93 -8.86 -11.57
C MET A 122 -11.50 -9.01 -12.13
N GLU A 123 -10.80 -10.07 -11.79
CA GLU A 123 -9.36 -10.23 -12.03
C GLU A 123 -8.97 -10.08 -13.51
N GLN A 124 -9.79 -10.55 -14.43
CA GLN A 124 -9.53 -10.39 -15.88
C GLN A 124 -9.54 -8.93 -16.37
N PHE A 125 -10.04 -7.98 -15.54
CA PHE A 125 -10.08 -6.55 -15.87
C PHE A 125 -8.97 -5.75 -15.20
N ARG A 126 -8.10 -6.39 -14.42
CA ARG A 126 -7.12 -5.71 -13.58
C ARG A 126 -6.15 -4.86 -14.41
N GLY A 127 -5.43 -5.40 -15.34
CA GLY A 127 -4.36 -4.67 -16.03
C GLY A 127 -3.14 -4.40 -15.13
N GLU A 128 -2.30 -3.45 -15.53
CA GLU A 128 -1.05 -3.07 -14.87
C GLU A 128 -1.03 -1.56 -14.57
N GLY A 129 -0.14 -1.14 -13.68
CA GLY A 129 0.01 0.27 -13.31
C GLY A 129 -1.30 0.87 -12.81
N ARG A 130 -1.60 2.08 -13.24
CA ARG A 130 -2.80 2.83 -12.82
C ARG A 130 -4.12 2.12 -13.15
N GLN A 131 -4.15 1.30 -14.21
CA GLN A 131 -5.34 0.53 -14.58
C GLN A 131 -5.70 -0.51 -13.50
N ALA A 132 -4.71 -1.15 -12.89
CA ALA A 132 -4.91 -2.14 -11.84
C ALA A 132 -5.66 -1.56 -10.63
N GLY A 133 -5.54 -0.26 -10.41
CA GLY A 133 -6.20 0.47 -9.33
C GLY A 133 -7.71 0.35 -9.28
N GLY A 134 -8.38 0.08 -10.41
CA GLY A 134 -9.82 -0.15 -10.42
C GLY A 134 -10.24 -1.39 -9.63
N VAL A 135 -9.56 -2.52 -9.85
CA VAL A 135 -9.82 -3.77 -9.13
C VAL A 135 -9.36 -3.66 -7.67
N ALA A 136 -8.20 -3.03 -7.43
CA ALA A 136 -7.68 -2.81 -6.09
C ALA A 136 -8.61 -1.95 -5.23
N ALA A 137 -9.19 -0.88 -5.81
CA ALA A 137 -10.15 -0.01 -5.13
C ALA A 137 -11.39 -0.76 -4.65
N VAL A 138 -11.96 -1.59 -5.53
CA VAL A 138 -13.11 -2.42 -5.15
C VAL A 138 -12.70 -3.41 -4.07
N GLU A 139 -11.55 -4.07 -4.19
CA GLU A 139 -11.06 -5.01 -3.19
C GLU A 139 -10.86 -4.35 -1.82
N MET A 140 -10.26 -3.17 -1.74
CA MET A 140 -10.12 -2.39 -0.50
C MET A 140 -11.48 -2.17 0.17
N ALA A 141 -12.48 -1.72 -0.60
CA ALA A 141 -13.83 -1.51 -0.10
C ALA A 141 -14.49 -2.81 0.39
N LEU A 142 -14.23 -3.95 -0.26
CA LEU A 142 -14.73 -5.25 0.19
C LEU A 142 -14.10 -5.66 1.53
N TRP A 143 -12.79 -5.46 1.73
CA TRP A 143 -12.12 -5.72 3.00
C TRP A 143 -12.64 -4.80 4.11
N ASP A 144 -12.93 -3.54 3.80
CA ASP A 144 -13.52 -2.60 4.74
C ASP A 144 -14.92 -3.05 5.18
N ILE A 145 -15.78 -3.43 4.22
CA ILE A 145 -17.12 -3.98 4.52
C ILE A 145 -17.03 -5.27 5.33
N ALA A 146 -16.19 -6.21 4.91
CA ALA A 146 -16.07 -7.51 5.57
C ALA A 146 -15.60 -7.34 7.02
N GLY A 147 -14.59 -6.49 7.26
CA GLY A 147 -14.12 -6.19 8.61
C GLY A 147 -15.18 -5.53 9.47
N LYS A 148 -15.95 -4.57 8.95
CA LYS A 148 -17.09 -3.95 9.63
C LYS A 148 -18.18 -4.97 9.92
N ALA A 149 -18.48 -5.84 8.98
CA ALA A 149 -19.49 -6.89 9.14
C ALA A 149 -19.12 -7.94 10.20
N TYR A 150 -17.85 -8.31 10.28
CA TYR A 150 -17.34 -9.24 11.28
C TYR A 150 -16.96 -8.57 12.61
N GLY A 151 -16.83 -7.24 12.63
CA GLY A 151 -16.40 -6.46 13.79
C GLY A 151 -14.90 -6.59 14.09
N VAL A 152 -14.06 -6.77 13.06
CA VAL A 152 -12.61 -6.93 13.18
C VAL A 152 -11.86 -6.04 12.21
N PRO A 153 -10.62 -5.59 12.54
CA PRO A 153 -9.75 -4.90 11.60
C PRO A 153 -9.37 -5.79 10.41
N ALA A 154 -9.11 -5.19 9.23
CA ALA A 154 -8.82 -5.95 8.01
C ALA A 154 -7.57 -6.85 8.15
N TYR A 155 -6.52 -6.42 8.87
CA TYR A 155 -5.33 -7.24 9.09
C TYR A 155 -5.65 -8.58 9.78
N GLN A 156 -6.69 -8.62 10.62
CA GLN A 156 -7.10 -9.83 11.33
C GLN A 156 -7.55 -10.93 10.36
N MET A 157 -8.23 -10.54 9.28
CA MET A 157 -8.67 -11.45 8.22
C MET A 157 -7.52 -11.84 7.27
N LEU A 158 -6.44 -11.06 7.22
CA LEU A 158 -5.22 -11.35 6.47
C LEU A 158 -4.21 -12.25 7.23
N GLY A 159 -4.60 -12.77 8.39
CA GLY A 159 -3.77 -13.68 9.19
C GLY A 159 -3.27 -13.12 10.52
N GLY A 160 -3.68 -11.89 10.89
CA GLY A 160 -3.22 -11.20 12.10
C GLY A 160 -1.96 -10.38 11.86
N LYS A 161 -1.53 -9.63 12.87
CA LYS A 161 -0.41 -8.68 12.74
C LYS A 161 0.90 -9.22 13.32
N TYR A 162 2.00 -8.91 12.64
CA TYR A 162 3.38 -9.12 13.11
C TYR A 162 3.90 -7.90 13.89
N ARG A 163 3.31 -6.69 13.69
CA ARG A 163 3.76 -5.44 14.28
C ARG A 163 2.61 -4.49 14.56
N ASP A 164 2.78 -3.63 15.56
CA ASP A 164 1.80 -2.62 15.98
C ASP A 164 2.06 -1.24 15.36
N LYS A 165 3.31 -1.00 14.92
CA LYS A 165 3.74 0.24 14.26
C LYS A 165 4.41 -0.08 12.93
N ILE A 166 4.14 0.76 11.94
CA ILE A 166 4.66 0.66 10.58
C ILE A 166 5.68 1.77 10.38
N GLN A 167 6.94 1.41 10.10
CA GLN A 167 7.96 2.38 9.75
C GLN A 167 7.64 3.02 8.41
N LEU A 168 7.70 4.35 8.37
CA LEU A 168 7.50 5.14 7.16
C LEU A 168 8.84 5.61 6.60
N TYR A 169 8.96 5.64 5.29
CA TYR A 169 9.99 6.44 4.64
C TYR A 169 9.36 7.65 3.96
N ALA A 170 10.02 8.81 4.08
CA ALA A 170 9.53 10.02 3.44
C ALA A 170 10.03 10.09 2.00
N ASP A 171 9.11 10.40 1.10
CA ASP A 171 9.43 10.75 -0.26
C ASP A 171 10.12 12.10 -0.38
N THR A 172 10.65 12.38 -1.57
CA THR A 172 11.56 13.47 -1.85
C THR A 172 11.00 14.87 -1.57
N ALA A 173 11.87 15.78 -1.20
CA ALA A 173 11.64 17.22 -1.18
C ALA A 173 12.63 17.91 -2.14
N GLY A 174 12.59 17.53 -3.40
CA GLY A 174 13.58 17.83 -4.42
C GLY A 174 13.86 19.30 -4.69
N ALA A 175 15.07 19.58 -5.14
CA ALA A 175 15.49 20.89 -5.66
C ALA A 175 16.57 20.72 -6.74
N LYS A 176 16.71 21.72 -7.61
CA LYS A 176 17.71 21.70 -8.68
C LYS A 176 19.15 21.81 -8.18
N ASP A 177 19.37 22.52 -7.09
CA ASP A 177 20.69 22.64 -6.46
C ASP A 177 20.88 21.54 -5.43
N PRO A 178 22.01 20.76 -5.44
CA PRO A 178 22.23 19.67 -4.52
C PRO A 178 22.21 20.06 -3.04
N HIS A 179 22.76 21.24 -2.69
CA HIS A 179 22.76 21.72 -1.31
C HIS A 179 21.37 22.16 -0.85
N GLU A 180 20.63 22.80 -1.72
CA GLU A 180 19.23 23.14 -1.44
C GLU A 180 18.37 21.89 -1.30
N PHE A 181 18.58 20.87 -2.15
CA PHE A 181 17.91 19.59 -2.04
C PHE A 181 18.17 18.93 -0.68
N ALA A 182 19.44 18.79 -0.31
CA ALA A 182 19.83 18.18 0.97
C ALA A 182 19.30 18.99 2.17
N ARG A 183 19.33 20.32 2.10
CA ARG A 183 18.76 21.20 3.13
C ARG A 183 17.26 20.97 3.30
N ARG A 184 16.50 20.96 2.20
CA ARG A 184 15.05 20.68 2.24
C ARG A 184 14.74 19.31 2.83
N MET A 185 15.45 18.28 2.38
CA MET A 185 15.27 16.92 2.90
C MET A 185 15.52 16.88 4.41
N LYS A 186 16.61 17.53 4.87
CA LYS A 186 16.90 17.61 6.30
C LYS A 186 15.79 18.32 7.06
N GLU A 187 15.44 19.55 6.67
CA GLU A 187 14.49 20.41 7.40
C GLU A 187 13.05 19.85 7.40
N THR A 188 12.60 19.28 6.27
CA THR A 188 11.21 18.88 6.11
C THR A 188 10.96 17.39 6.31
N ARG A 189 12.00 16.56 6.39
CA ARG A 189 11.90 15.10 6.56
C ARG A 189 12.62 14.63 7.83
N VAL A 190 13.93 14.83 7.90
CA VAL A 190 14.73 14.37 9.05
C VAL A 190 14.33 15.09 10.34
N ASP A 191 14.28 16.42 10.31
CA ASP A 191 13.91 17.23 11.47
C ASP A 191 12.42 17.08 11.86
N ALA A 192 11.58 16.62 10.91
CA ALA A 192 10.20 16.20 11.16
C ALA A 192 10.09 14.81 11.82
N GLY A 193 11.18 14.05 11.90
CA GLY A 193 11.24 12.77 12.62
C GLY A 193 11.26 11.52 11.75
N TYR A 194 11.36 11.63 10.41
CA TYR A 194 11.50 10.45 9.55
C TYR A 194 12.85 9.78 9.73
N THR A 195 12.84 8.45 9.80
CA THR A 195 14.00 7.60 10.02
C THR A 195 14.45 6.82 8.78
N ALA A 196 13.78 7.01 7.66
CA ALA A 196 14.14 6.50 6.34
C ALA A 196 13.66 7.49 5.27
N LEU A 197 14.39 7.60 4.17
CA LEU A 197 14.17 8.60 3.12
C LEU A 197 14.31 7.99 1.72
N LYS A 198 13.67 8.63 0.73
CA LYS A 198 13.86 8.37 -0.70
C LYS A 198 14.23 9.69 -1.40
N MET A 199 15.10 9.62 -2.41
CA MET A 199 15.51 10.73 -3.28
C MET A 199 15.17 10.41 -4.73
N ASP A 200 14.42 11.30 -5.38
CA ASP A 200 14.20 11.27 -6.81
C ASP A 200 15.34 12.00 -7.52
N ILE A 201 16.27 11.25 -8.07
CA ILE A 201 17.47 11.80 -8.73
C ILE A 201 17.63 11.30 -10.18
N GLY A 202 16.53 10.90 -10.80
CA GLY A 202 16.53 10.36 -12.14
C GLY A 202 16.67 11.38 -13.27
N ILE A 203 16.18 10.99 -14.43
CA ILE A 203 16.29 11.74 -15.70
C ILE A 203 15.77 13.17 -15.61
N GLU A 204 14.65 13.39 -14.91
CA GLU A 204 14.06 14.73 -14.85
C GLU A 204 14.99 15.75 -14.19
N LEU A 205 15.64 15.35 -13.11
CA LEU A 205 16.60 16.20 -12.41
C LEU A 205 17.83 16.47 -13.28
N LEU A 206 18.39 15.43 -13.89
CA LEU A 206 19.57 15.54 -14.74
C LEU A 206 19.31 16.39 -16.00
N SER A 207 18.13 16.26 -16.62
CA SER A 207 17.77 16.99 -17.84
C SER A 207 17.76 18.52 -17.68
N GLN A 208 17.66 19.01 -16.44
CA GLN A 208 17.72 20.44 -16.13
C GLN A 208 19.13 21.03 -16.26
N THR A 209 20.16 20.19 -16.38
CA THR A 209 21.54 20.62 -16.54
C THR A 209 22.06 20.22 -17.92
N PRO A 210 22.39 21.17 -18.82
CA PRO A 210 22.87 20.86 -20.16
C PRO A 210 24.15 19.99 -20.16
N GLY A 211 24.16 18.99 -21.02
CA GLY A 211 25.31 18.10 -21.23
C GLY A 211 25.40 16.90 -20.25
N THR A 212 24.41 16.69 -19.39
CA THR A 212 24.34 15.53 -18.50
C THR A 212 23.76 14.30 -19.19
N LEU A 213 22.92 14.49 -20.21
CA LEU A 213 22.25 13.44 -20.95
C LEU A 213 22.47 13.59 -22.45
N VAL A 214 22.53 12.45 -23.16
CA VAL A 214 22.51 12.34 -24.62
C VAL A 214 21.13 11.85 -25.03
N ASN A 215 20.61 12.37 -26.14
CA ASN A 215 19.31 12.02 -26.72
C ASN A 215 18.10 12.27 -25.80
N SER A 216 18.23 13.17 -24.83
CA SER A 216 17.16 13.52 -23.90
C SER A 216 16.06 14.42 -24.51
N GLY A 217 16.25 14.94 -25.71
CA GLY A 217 15.35 15.94 -26.33
C GLY A 217 13.91 15.45 -26.57
N ALA A 218 13.69 14.16 -26.63
CA ALA A 218 12.36 13.55 -26.74
C ALA A 218 11.62 13.44 -25.41
N HIS A 219 12.36 13.56 -24.31
CA HIS A 219 11.82 13.39 -22.95
C HIS A 219 11.49 14.66 -22.23
N VAL A 220 12.01 15.77 -22.77
CA VAL A 220 11.76 17.05 -22.13
C VAL A 220 10.38 17.54 -22.54
N PRO A 221 9.29 17.36 -21.75
CA PRO A 221 8.01 17.97 -22.05
C PRO A 221 8.21 19.47 -22.25
N LYS A 222 7.51 20.04 -23.19
CA LYS A 222 7.54 21.49 -23.42
C LYS A 222 6.57 22.16 -22.46
N GLY A 223 7.05 22.78 -21.37
CA GLY A 223 6.22 23.52 -20.44
C GLY A 223 6.83 23.71 -19.05
N GLU A 224 6.41 24.74 -18.34
CA GLU A 224 6.92 25.14 -17.03
C GLU A 224 6.38 24.31 -15.84
N HIS A 225 5.47 23.35 -16.07
CA HIS A 225 4.67 22.70 -15.02
C HIS A 225 5.07 21.24 -14.69
N ARG A 226 6.25 20.84 -15.00
CA ARG A 226 6.67 19.45 -14.98
C ARG A 226 6.74 18.77 -13.65
N LEU A 227 7.27 19.42 -12.62
CA LEU A 227 7.32 18.89 -11.27
C LEU A 227 5.93 18.89 -10.63
N GLN A 228 5.05 19.83 -11.05
CA GLN A 228 3.66 19.85 -10.60
C GLN A 228 2.80 18.78 -11.26
N SER A 229 3.05 18.45 -12.54
CA SER A 229 2.26 17.41 -13.21
C SER A 229 2.53 16.01 -12.69
N GLN A 230 3.75 15.73 -12.24
CA GLN A 230 4.10 14.49 -11.60
C GLN A 230 3.24 14.25 -10.34
N TYR A 231 2.99 15.30 -9.58
CA TYR A 231 2.20 15.26 -8.34
C TYR A 231 0.73 15.69 -8.51
N SER A 232 0.35 16.34 -9.59
CA SER A 232 -1.04 16.78 -9.83
C SER A 232 -1.91 15.75 -10.53
N GLY A 233 -1.35 14.60 -10.92
CA GLY A 233 -2.10 13.54 -11.57
C GLY A 233 -2.71 13.92 -12.92
N THR A 234 -2.14 14.92 -13.61
CA THR A 234 -2.64 15.33 -14.94
C THR A 234 -2.22 14.31 -15.99
N PRO A 235 -3.13 13.50 -16.54
CA PRO A 235 -2.79 12.50 -17.55
C PRO A 235 -2.28 13.20 -18.83
N GLY A 236 -1.19 12.74 -19.40
CA GLY A 236 -0.81 13.02 -20.79
C GLY A 236 0.48 13.79 -21.01
N GLU A 237 1.15 14.35 -20.00
CA GLU A 237 2.41 15.04 -20.21
C GLU A 237 3.62 14.11 -20.31
N TYR A 238 3.50 12.86 -19.81
CA TYR A 238 4.50 11.81 -19.93
C TYR A 238 4.38 11.01 -21.24
N GLY A 239 3.38 11.27 -22.05
CA GLY A 239 2.93 10.42 -23.14
C GLY A 239 3.80 10.39 -24.39
N GLN A 240 5.01 10.95 -24.41
CA GLN A 240 5.81 11.07 -25.64
C GLN A 240 7.24 10.51 -25.53
N ILE A 241 7.40 9.46 -24.75
CA ILE A 241 8.63 8.71 -24.72
C ILE A 241 8.57 7.71 -25.88
N ASP A 242 9.27 7.99 -26.96
CA ASP A 242 9.31 7.11 -28.15
C ASP A 242 9.81 5.70 -27.81
N HIS A 243 10.82 5.61 -26.93
CA HIS A 243 11.30 4.37 -26.39
C HIS A 243 12.10 4.60 -25.10
N PRO A 244 11.66 4.05 -23.96
CA PRO A 244 12.21 4.37 -22.66
C PRO A 244 13.67 3.94 -22.46
N PHE A 245 14.21 2.96 -23.19
CA PHE A 245 15.43 2.31 -22.75
C PHE A 245 16.64 2.40 -23.68
N THR A 246 16.54 2.95 -24.86
CA THR A 246 17.63 2.83 -25.82
C THR A 246 18.20 4.14 -26.30
N ARG A 247 17.55 5.25 -25.99
CA ARG A 247 17.94 6.54 -26.53
C ARG A 247 18.64 7.45 -25.54
N ILE A 248 18.26 7.40 -24.26
CA ILE A 248 18.85 8.25 -23.26
C ILE A 248 20.08 7.58 -22.68
N GLN A 249 21.18 8.29 -22.75
CA GLN A 249 22.45 7.89 -22.15
C GLN A 249 22.89 8.97 -21.18
N ILE A 250 23.41 8.56 -20.05
CA ILE A 250 24.03 9.45 -19.09
C ILE A 250 25.49 9.72 -19.52
N THR A 251 25.89 10.98 -19.50
CA THR A 251 27.28 11.36 -19.74
C THR A 251 28.09 11.27 -18.44
N GLU A 252 29.43 11.38 -18.54
CA GLU A 252 30.28 11.47 -17.36
C GLU A 252 29.87 12.65 -16.48
N LYS A 253 29.58 13.82 -17.08
CA LYS A 253 29.06 14.97 -16.36
C LYS A 253 27.72 14.68 -15.65
N GLY A 254 26.88 13.84 -16.23
CA GLY A 254 25.63 13.40 -15.61
C GLY A 254 25.87 12.49 -14.41
N LEU A 255 26.80 11.56 -14.53
CA LEU A 255 27.22 10.70 -13.41
C LEU A 255 27.83 11.50 -12.25
N GLU A 256 28.74 12.44 -12.55
CA GLU A 256 29.34 13.34 -11.55
C GLU A 256 28.26 14.16 -10.82
N LEU A 257 27.29 14.70 -11.55
CA LEU A 257 26.19 15.46 -10.94
C LEU A 257 25.31 14.58 -10.05
N MET A 258 25.00 13.38 -10.48
CA MET A 258 24.19 12.44 -9.68
C MET A 258 24.94 12.03 -8.40
N GLU A 259 26.21 11.73 -8.52
CA GLU A 259 27.09 11.47 -7.38
C GLU A 259 27.13 12.66 -6.42
N GLU A 260 27.21 13.88 -6.93
CA GLU A 260 27.21 15.12 -6.13
C GLU A 260 25.91 15.25 -5.30
N TYR A 261 24.74 15.00 -5.89
CA TYR A 261 23.49 15.00 -5.13
C TYR A 261 23.51 14.05 -3.95
N VAL A 262 23.95 12.82 -4.17
CA VAL A 262 23.98 11.81 -3.11
C VAL A 262 25.05 12.12 -2.07
N ARG A 263 26.24 12.56 -2.49
CA ARG A 263 27.31 12.96 -1.58
C ARG A 263 26.89 14.12 -0.67
N VAL A 264 26.34 15.20 -1.24
CA VAL A 264 25.88 16.36 -0.49
C VAL A 264 24.75 15.99 0.47
N MET A 265 23.85 15.07 0.04
CA MET A 265 22.82 14.52 0.93
C MET A 265 23.46 13.79 2.11
N ARG A 266 24.38 12.85 1.87
CA ARG A 266 25.07 12.11 2.93
C ARG A 266 25.87 13.02 3.88
N ASP A 267 26.55 14.03 3.35
CA ASP A 267 27.25 15.04 4.15
C ASP A 267 26.28 15.81 5.08
N THR A 268 25.01 15.94 4.67
CA THR A 268 23.97 16.70 5.40
C THR A 268 23.22 15.85 6.43
N ILE A 269 22.84 14.61 6.08
CA ILE A 269 21.98 13.75 6.93
C ILE A 269 22.76 12.64 7.64
N GLY A 270 24.02 12.37 7.24
CA GLY A 270 24.83 11.27 7.77
C GLY A 270 24.48 9.92 7.13
N TYR A 271 24.98 8.85 7.75
CA TYR A 271 24.82 7.47 7.27
C TYR A 271 23.92 6.60 8.16
N GLU A 272 23.34 7.17 9.20
CA GLU A 272 22.45 6.44 10.11
C GLU A 272 21.03 6.31 9.57
N ILE A 273 20.67 7.17 8.60
CA ILE A 273 19.35 7.18 7.96
C ILE A 273 19.43 6.41 6.64
N PRO A 274 18.69 5.30 6.46
CA PRO A 274 18.54 4.63 5.18
C PRO A 274 18.06 5.61 4.11
N LEU A 275 18.71 5.61 2.93
CA LEU A 275 18.44 6.50 1.83
C LEU A 275 18.22 5.68 0.55
N GLY A 276 16.99 5.60 0.05
CA GLY A 276 16.64 5.07 -1.25
C GLY A 276 16.85 6.10 -2.36
N ILE A 277 16.97 5.64 -3.59
CA ILE A 277 17.02 6.47 -4.80
C ILE A 277 16.06 5.93 -5.86
N ASP A 278 15.47 6.80 -6.68
CA ASP A 278 14.40 6.45 -7.62
C ASP A 278 14.45 7.23 -8.94
N HIS A 279 13.58 6.81 -9.89
CA HIS A 279 13.30 7.43 -11.19
C HIS A 279 14.34 7.21 -12.30
N PHE A 280 14.85 5.99 -12.42
CA PHE A 280 15.85 5.63 -13.43
C PHE A 280 15.30 4.87 -14.64
N GLY A 281 14.01 4.51 -14.65
CA GLY A 281 13.39 3.60 -15.62
C GLY A 281 13.53 3.98 -17.10
N HIS A 282 14.09 5.15 -17.41
CA HIS A 282 14.34 5.63 -18.76
C HIS A 282 15.76 5.38 -19.28
N PHE A 283 16.64 4.86 -18.45
CA PHE A 283 17.99 4.47 -18.84
C PHE A 283 18.04 3.02 -19.37
N GLY A 284 19.07 2.70 -20.10
CA GLY A 284 19.36 1.31 -20.47
C GLY A 284 20.10 0.58 -19.32
N VAL A 285 20.22 -0.74 -19.45
CA VAL A 285 20.86 -1.60 -18.45
C VAL A 285 22.30 -1.17 -18.13
N ASN A 286 23.08 -0.75 -19.14
CA ASN A 286 24.46 -0.31 -18.93
C ASN A 286 24.55 0.98 -18.12
N GLU A 287 23.65 1.92 -18.37
CA GLU A 287 23.55 3.17 -17.63
C GLU A 287 23.09 2.90 -16.18
N ALA A 288 22.10 2.04 -16.01
CA ALA A 288 21.63 1.61 -14.70
C ALA A 288 22.76 0.99 -13.85
N ILE A 289 23.57 0.11 -14.44
CA ILE A 289 24.75 -0.49 -13.77
C ILE A 289 25.80 0.56 -13.41
N LYS A 290 26.08 1.54 -14.29
CA LYS A 290 27.02 2.62 -13.98
C LYS A 290 26.54 3.45 -12.80
N ILE A 291 25.25 3.83 -12.81
CA ILE A 291 24.62 4.59 -11.74
C ILE A 291 24.69 3.82 -10.42
N ALA A 292 24.24 2.56 -10.40
CA ALA A 292 24.28 1.74 -9.21
C ALA A 292 25.68 1.64 -8.60
N ARG A 293 26.71 1.46 -9.45
CA ARG A 293 28.13 1.32 -9.02
C ARG A 293 28.74 2.61 -8.50
N ILE A 294 28.46 3.76 -9.15
CA ILE A 294 29.04 5.04 -8.69
C ILE A 294 28.47 5.45 -7.33
N LEU A 295 27.27 4.95 -6.99
CA LEU A 295 26.60 5.25 -5.73
C LEU A 295 26.91 4.26 -4.59
N GLU A 296 27.56 3.13 -4.86
CA GLU A 296 27.94 2.14 -3.83
C GLU A 296 28.69 2.72 -2.61
N PRO A 297 29.65 3.68 -2.77
CA PRO A 297 30.35 4.27 -1.63
C PRO A 297 29.45 5.01 -0.63
N TYR A 298 28.24 5.38 -1.06
CA TYR A 298 27.31 6.16 -0.26
C TYR A 298 26.29 5.32 0.52
N THR A 299 26.44 4.01 0.50
CA THR A 299 25.60 3.06 1.26
C THR A 299 24.11 3.32 1.02
N ILE A 300 23.69 3.29 -0.24
CA ILE A 300 22.30 3.45 -0.65
C ILE A 300 21.50 2.25 -0.18
N ALA A 301 20.33 2.50 0.41
CA ALA A 301 19.45 1.46 0.95
C ALA A 301 18.79 0.62 -0.16
N TYR A 302 18.45 1.26 -1.27
CA TYR A 302 17.95 0.61 -2.49
C TYR A 302 17.99 1.57 -3.68
N ALA A 303 18.14 1.00 -4.88
CA ALA A 303 17.96 1.67 -6.15
C ALA A 303 16.66 1.15 -6.79
N GLU A 304 15.69 2.05 -6.93
CA GLU A 304 14.34 1.76 -7.37
C GLU A 304 14.18 2.03 -8.87
N ASP A 305 13.35 1.22 -9.52
CA ASP A 305 12.92 1.37 -10.91
C ASP A 305 14.03 1.69 -11.91
N MET A 306 15.15 0.97 -11.78
CA MET A 306 16.34 1.13 -12.63
C MET A 306 16.07 0.86 -14.09
N VAL A 307 15.17 -0.09 -14.39
CA VAL A 307 14.60 -0.40 -15.72
C VAL A 307 13.15 -0.85 -15.53
N ALA A 308 12.36 -0.97 -16.62
CA ALA A 308 10.98 -1.43 -16.50
C ALA A 308 10.90 -2.81 -15.83
N TRP A 309 10.00 -2.95 -14.89
CA TRP A 309 9.80 -4.16 -14.06
C TRP A 309 9.61 -5.46 -14.87
N LYS A 310 9.01 -5.38 -16.05
CA LYS A 310 8.69 -6.54 -16.90
C LYS A 310 9.92 -7.24 -17.52
N TRP A 311 11.10 -6.65 -17.43
CA TRP A 311 12.32 -7.21 -17.99
C TRP A 311 13.20 -7.87 -16.93
N THR A 312 12.75 -9.00 -16.45
CA THR A 312 13.38 -9.78 -15.38
C THR A 312 14.87 -10.04 -15.63
N ASP A 313 15.26 -10.39 -16.86
CA ASP A 313 16.66 -10.68 -17.17
C ASP A 313 17.56 -9.44 -17.04
N LEU A 314 17.06 -8.26 -17.42
CA LEU A 314 17.80 -6.99 -17.24
C LEU A 314 17.90 -6.61 -15.78
N TRP A 315 16.83 -6.80 -15.00
CA TRP A 315 16.88 -6.63 -13.55
C TRP A 315 17.95 -7.51 -12.92
N LYS A 316 17.97 -8.80 -13.30
CA LYS A 316 18.99 -9.71 -12.78
C LYS A 316 20.41 -9.29 -13.14
N GLU A 317 20.64 -8.80 -14.37
CA GLU A 317 21.95 -8.29 -14.80
C GLU A 317 22.38 -7.09 -13.95
N ILE A 318 21.47 -6.17 -13.64
CA ILE A 318 21.74 -5.02 -12.76
C ILE A 318 22.05 -5.48 -11.35
N THR A 319 21.20 -6.32 -10.76
CA THR A 319 21.33 -6.81 -9.38
C THR A 319 22.64 -7.59 -9.20
N ASP A 320 23.01 -8.45 -10.15
CA ASP A 320 24.28 -9.21 -10.12
C ASP A 320 25.51 -8.30 -10.29
N ALA A 321 25.35 -7.09 -10.83
CA ALA A 321 26.46 -6.18 -11.17
C ALA A 321 26.80 -5.15 -10.09
N THR A 322 26.02 -5.03 -9.02
CA THR A 322 26.21 -4.05 -7.96
C THR A 322 25.98 -4.64 -6.58
N THR A 323 26.51 -3.98 -5.54
CA THR A 323 26.20 -4.27 -4.13
C THR A 323 25.09 -3.35 -3.57
N THR A 324 24.64 -2.36 -4.33
CA THR A 324 23.47 -1.55 -3.99
C THR A 324 22.22 -2.41 -4.14
N PRO A 325 21.41 -2.60 -3.08
CA PRO A 325 20.16 -3.34 -3.19
C PRO A 325 19.24 -2.76 -4.27
N THR A 326 18.58 -3.62 -5.04
CA THR A 326 17.67 -3.23 -6.11
C THR A 326 16.20 -3.44 -5.71
N GLN A 327 15.33 -2.54 -6.16
CA GLN A 327 13.91 -2.52 -5.81
C GLN A 327 13.04 -2.19 -7.02
N THR A 328 11.90 -2.90 -7.19
CA THR A 328 10.83 -2.54 -8.14
C THR A 328 9.54 -3.27 -7.80
N GLY A 329 8.42 -2.84 -8.40
CA GLY A 329 7.17 -3.58 -8.35
C GLY A 329 5.90 -2.77 -8.20
N GLU A 330 5.97 -1.45 -8.04
CA GLU A 330 4.79 -0.59 -7.80
C GLU A 330 3.74 -0.66 -8.90
N ASP A 331 4.16 -0.82 -10.16
CA ASP A 331 3.28 -0.87 -11.33
C ASP A 331 2.79 -2.28 -11.68
N ILE A 332 3.20 -3.30 -10.92
CA ILE A 332 2.75 -4.67 -11.15
C ILE A 332 1.37 -4.85 -10.51
N GLY A 333 0.37 -5.18 -11.33
CA GLY A 333 -1.03 -5.31 -10.88
C GLY A 333 -1.37 -6.64 -10.23
N THR A 334 -0.59 -7.71 -10.47
CA THR A 334 -0.88 -9.06 -10.00
C THR A 334 0.30 -9.68 -9.26
N TRP A 335 0.01 -10.60 -8.32
CA TRP A 335 1.07 -11.34 -7.64
C TRP A 335 1.83 -12.27 -8.61
N GLU A 336 1.17 -12.77 -9.64
CA GLU A 336 1.78 -13.57 -10.71
C GLU A 336 2.82 -12.77 -11.50
N GLY A 337 2.57 -11.47 -11.72
CA GLY A 337 3.50 -10.55 -12.36
C GLY A 337 4.80 -10.35 -11.59
N CYS A 338 4.76 -10.44 -10.26
CA CYS A 338 5.95 -10.36 -9.40
C CYS A 338 6.80 -11.65 -9.41
N LYS A 339 6.19 -12.80 -9.72
CA LYS A 339 6.88 -14.11 -9.64
C LYS A 339 8.19 -14.18 -10.42
N PRO A 340 8.28 -13.75 -11.70
CA PRO A 340 9.54 -13.83 -12.42
C PRO A 340 10.70 -13.12 -11.74
N LEU A 341 10.46 -11.92 -11.17
CA LEU A 341 11.46 -11.16 -10.43
C LEU A 341 11.93 -11.92 -9.18
N ILE A 342 11.01 -12.48 -8.42
CA ILE A 342 11.26 -13.21 -7.18
C ILE A 342 11.94 -14.56 -7.45
N ASP A 343 11.43 -15.36 -8.40
CA ASP A 343 11.93 -16.70 -8.73
C ASP A 343 13.37 -16.67 -9.25
N ASN A 344 13.72 -15.64 -10.00
CA ASN A 344 15.06 -15.49 -10.58
C ASN A 344 16.02 -14.72 -9.67
N ARG A 345 15.56 -14.26 -8.47
CA ARG A 345 16.33 -13.37 -7.61
C ARG A 345 16.86 -12.17 -8.39
N ALA A 346 16.00 -11.59 -9.21
CA ALA A 346 16.32 -10.49 -10.09
C ALA A 346 16.28 -9.13 -9.37
N ILE A 347 15.83 -9.12 -8.11
CA ILE A 347 15.76 -7.96 -7.21
C ILE A 347 16.07 -8.39 -5.79
N ASP A 348 16.47 -7.45 -4.95
CA ASP A 348 16.71 -7.66 -3.51
C ASP A 348 15.48 -7.34 -2.67
N ILE A 349 14.67 -6.39 -3.13
CA ILE A 349 13.47 -5.92 -2.43
C ILE A 349 12.30 -5.86 -3.43
N ILE A 350 11.19 -6.50 -3.11
CA ILE A 350 9.94 -6.32 -3.87
C ILE A 350 9.16 -5.13 -3.32
N HIS A 351 8.61 -4.29 -4.22
CA HIS A 351 7.99 -3.02 -3.86
C HIS A 351 6.58 -2.87 -4.45
N PRO A 352 5.60 -3.73 -4.06
CA PRO A 352 4.25 -3.63 -4.57
C PRO A 352 3.51 -2.42 -3.98
N ASP A 353 2.52 -1.93 -4.74
CA ASP A 353 1.55 -0.95 -4.29
C ASP A 353 0.21 -1.64 -3.99
N PRO A 354 -0.33 -1.57 -2.76
CA PRO A 354 -1.68 -2.04 -2.47
C PRO A 354 -2.76 -1.37 -3.33
N GLY A 355 -2.51 -0.16 -3.83
CA GLY A 355 -3.35 0.53 -4.81
C GLY A 355 -3.38 -0.13 -6.19
N SER A 356 -2.41 -0.99 -6.52
CA SER A 356 -2.36 -1.80 -7.75
C SER A 356 -2.77 -3.24 -7.51
N THR A 357 -2.20 -3.87 -6.49
CA THR A 357 -2.35 -5.31 -6.23
C THR A 357 -3.52 -5.67 -5.32
N GLY A 358 -4.10 -4.70 -4.59
CA GLY A 358 -5.03 -4.93 -3.50
C GLY A 358 -4.34 -5.49 -2.25
N LEU A 359 -5.09 -5.64 -1.15
CA LEU A 359 -4.55 -6.15 0.11
C LEU A 359 -4.14 -7.63 -0.01
N LEU A 360 -5.00 -8.45 -0.62
CA LEU A 360 -4.75 -9.89 -0.78
C LEU A 360 -3.58 -10.15 -1.73
N GLY A 361 -3.53 -9.45 -2.86
CA GLY A 361 -2.42 -9.55 -3.82
C GLY A 361 -1.10 -9.17 -3.18
N THR A 362 -1.03 -8.04 -2.50
CA THR A 362 0.16 -7.59 -1.76
C THR A 362 0.59 -8.60 -0.68
N LYS A 363 -0.37 -9.13 0.08
CA LYS A 363 -0.08 -10.18 1.08
C LYS A 363 0.50 -11.44 0.44
N LYS A 364 -0.06 -11.90 -0.68
CA LYS A 364 0.46 -13.06 -1.43
C LYS A 364 1.88 -12.81 -1.95
N ILE A 365 2.15 -11.59 -2.47
CA ILE A 365 3.50 -11.19 -2.91
C ILE A 365 4.49 -11.26 -1.74
N GLY A 366 4.14 -10.66 -0.60
CA GLY A 366 5.01 -10.66 0.59
C GLY A 366 5.29 -12.06 1.11
N ASP A 367 4.27 -12.92 1.25
CA ASP A 367 4.44 -14.30 1.70
C ASP A 367 5.33 -15.12 0.74
N TYR A 368 5.16 -14.92 -0.56
CA TYR A 368 5.97 -15.59 -1.56
C TYR A 368 7.41 -15.10 -1.57
N ALA A 369 7.63 -13.79 -1.50
CA ALA A 369 8.96 -13.17 -1.37
C ALA A 369 9.66 -13.63 -0.08
N GLN A 370 8.95 -13.70 1.04
CA GLN A 370 9.47 -14.23 2.30
C GLN A 370 9.99 -15.66 2.17
N ALA A 371 9.26 -16.52 1.46
CA ALA A 371 9.70 -17.91 1.23
C ALA A 371 11.01 -18.00 0.41
N GLN A 372 11.34 -16.96 -0.36
CA GLN A 372 12.58 -16.85 -1.14
C GLN A 372 13.66 -16.00 -0.45
N GLY A 373 13.39 -15.45 0.75
CA GLY A 373 14.32 -14.61 1.50
C GLY A 373 14.47 -13.19 0.92
N ILE A 374 13.45 -12.70 0.20
CA ILE A 374 13.40 -11.35 -0.38
C ILE A 374 12.58 -10.45 0.56
N ALA A 375 13.08 -9.26 0.85
CA ALA A 375 12.40 -8.26 1.66
C ALA A 375 11.27 -7.57 0.87
N MET A 376 10.35 -6.89 1.56
CA MET A 376 9.28 -6.11 0.96
C MET A 376 9.23 -4.70 1.56
N ASN A 377 9.29 -3.70 0.70
CA ASN A 377 8.82 -2.36 0.98
C ASN A 377 7.45 -2.16 0.31
N LEU A 378 6.70 -1.16 0.71
CA LEU A 378 5.45 -0.81 0.05
C LEU A 378 5.51 0.59 -0.53
N HIS A 379 5.19 0.70 -1.82
CA HIS A 379 4.84 1.96 -2.45
C HIS A 379 3.49 2.44 -1.92
N PHE A 380 3.35 3.76 -1.79
CA PHE A 380 2.07 4.38 -1.52
C PHE A 380 2.05 5.84 -1.98
N ALA A 381 1.12 6.16 -2.88
CA ALA A 381 0.74 7.50 -3.30
C ALA A 381 -0.77 7.58 -3.39
N GLY A 382 -1.44 8.30 -2.47
CA GLY A 382 -2.91 8.32 -2.45
C GLY A 382 -3.51 9.08 -1.27
N SER A 383 -4.77 8.76 -0.98
CA SER A 383 -5.55 9.35 0.10
C SER A 383 -5.39 8.59 1.43
N PRO A 384 -5.95 9.08 2.53
CA PRO A 384 -6.01 8.32 3.79
C PRO A 384 -6.63 6.93 3.67
N VAL A 385 -7.49 6.68 2.67
CA VAL A 385 -8.12 5.35 2.46
C VAL A 385 -7.07 4.32 2.10
N GLY A 386 -6.28 4.57 1.05
CA GLY A 386 -5.22 3.66 0.61
C GLY A 386 -4.08 3.56 1.63
N PHE A 387 -3.80 4.66 2.36
CA PHE A 387 -2.82 4.62 3.44
C PHE A 387 -3.22 3.63 4.53
N MET A 388 -4.48 3.69 5.02
CA MET A 388 -4.97 2.74 6.01
C MET A 388 -4.98 1.31 5.48
N ALA A 389 -5.36 1.09 4.23
CA ALA A 389 -5.28 -0.22 3.58
C ALA A 389 -3.83 -0.75 3.58
N SER A 390 -2.85 0.11 3.26
CA SER A 390 -1.42 -0.22 3.27
C SER A 390 -0.92 -0.57 4.67
N LEU A 391 -1.38 0.13 5.73
CA LEU A 391 -1.04 -0.19 7.11
C LEU A 391 -1.50 -1.61 7.51
N HIS A 392 -2.70 -2.03 7.07
CA HIS A 392 -3.21 -3.37 7.37
C HIS A 392 -2.37 -4.46 6.72
N VAL A 393 -2.03 -4.34 5.45
CA VAL A 393 -1.23 -5.37 4.77
C VAL A 393 0.22 -5.36 5.24
N ALA A 394 0.80 -4.19 5.53
CA ALA A 394 2.12 -4.05 6.13
C ALA A 394 2.18 -4.72 7.51
N ALA A 395 1.13 -4.54 8.33
CA ALA A 395 1.02 -5.20 9.63
C ALA A 395 0.94 -6.73 9.50
N ALA A 396 0.20 -7.24 8.50
CA ALA A 396 -0.03 -8.67 8.31
C ALA A 396 1.09 -9.40 7.57
N THR A 397 2.09 -8.69 7.02
CA THR A 397 3.15 -9.31 6.20
C THR A 397 4.47 -9.38 6.95
N GLN A 398 5.07 -10.59 7.01
CA GLN A 398 6.24 -10.85 7.83
C GLN A 398 7.49 -10.11 7.39
N ASN A 399 7.83 -10.14 6.09
CA ASN A 399 9.06 -9.59 5.50
C ASN A 399 8.97 -8.10 5.13
N PHE A 400 7.94 -7.41 5.60
CA PHE A 400 7.77 -5.98 5.40
C PHE A 400 8.83 -5.18 6.18
N ASN A 401 9.43 -4.16 5.53
CA ASN A 401 10.37 -3.21 6.13
C ASN A 401 9.76 -1.82 6.32
N THR A 402 9.39 -1.13 5.21
CA THR A 402 8.95 0.27 5.23
C THR A 402 7.79 0.54 4.27
N LEU A 403 6.97 1.53 4.60
CA LEU A 403 5.87 2.05 3.78
C LEU A 403 6.19 3.48 3.36
N GLU A 404 5.94 3.78 2.10
CA GLU A 404 6.06 5.13 1.54
C GLU A 404 5.09 6.13 2.12
N HIS A 405 5.53 7.39 2.25
CA HIS A 405 4.69 8.48 2.70
C HIS A 405 4.97 9.76 1.89
N HIS A 406 4.10 10.04 0.93
CA HIS A 406 4.18 11.24 0.06
C HIS A 406 3.56 12.49 0.67
N SER A 407 2.65 12.34 1.64
CA SER A 407 1.81 13.45 2.10
C SER A 407 2.47 14.33 3.17
N VAL A 408 3.80 14.34 3.23
CA VAL A 408 4.56 15.11 4.23
C VAL A 408 4.32 16.61 4.06
N GLY A 409 3.69 17.23 5.07
CA GLY A 409 3.39 18.65 5.07
C GLY A 409 2.21 19.05 4.17
N VAL A 410 1.34 18.13 3.82
CA VAL A 410 0.10 18.38 3.05
C VAL A 410 -1.08 18.39 4.02
N ASP A 411 -1.37 19.55 4.62
CA ASP A 411 -2.41 19.70 5.65
C ASP A 411 -3.76 19.13 5.21
N ARG A 412 -4.17 19.39 3.96
CA ARG A 412 -5.45 18.90 3.41
C ARG A 412 -5.57 17.38 3.43
N TRP A 413 -4.48 16.65 3.28
CA TRP A 413 -4.48 15.20 3.36
C TRP A 413 -4.79 14.74 4.79
N TYR A 414 -4.17 15.37 5.78
CA TYR A 414 -4.43 15.08 7.20
C TYR A 414 -5.84 15.51 7.60
N ASP A 415 -6.32 16.66 7.12
CA ASP A 415 -7.69 17.15 7.39
C ASP A 415 -8.77 16.23 6.79
N MET A 416 -8.45 15.47 5.74
CA MET A 416 -9.36 14.48 5.14
C MET A 416 -9.57 13.26 6.03
N TYR A 417 -8.64 12.97 6.93
CA TYR A 417 -8.77 11.90 7.92
C TYR A 417 -9.45 12.45 9.19
N ASP A 418 -10.66 11.94 9.49
CA ASP A 418 -11.42 12.30 10.71
C ASP A 418 -11.06 11.33 11.84
N GLY A 419 -9.81 11.37 12.31
CA GLY A 419 -9.27 10.51 13.36
C GLY A 419 -8.12 11.17 14.09
N ASP A 420 -7.40 10.40 14.89
CA ASP A 420 -6.22 10.87 15.61
C ASP A 420 -5.02 11.01 14.64
N PRO A 421 -4.52 12.22 14.36
CA PRO A 421 -3.39 12.41 13.46
C PRO A 421 -2.10 11.75 13.95
N ASP A 422 -1.94 11.52 15.27
CA ASP A 422 -0.78 10.82 15.83
C ASP A 422 -0.76 9.33 15.43
N MET A 423 -1.89 8.77 15.00
CA MET A 423 -1.93 7.44 14.40
C MET A 423 -1.25 7.40 13.02
N ILE A 424 -1.32 8.50 12.27
CA ILE A 424 -0.75 8.59 10.93
C ILE A 424 0.77 8.76 11.01
N PHE A 425 1.25 9.59 11.93
CA PHE A 425 2.66 9.89 12.04
C PHE A 425 3.09 10.21 13.48
N ASP A 426 3.94 9.34 14.02
CA ASP A 426 4.62 9.52 15.31
C ASP A 426 6.08 9.12 15.16
N ALA A 427 6.99 10.08 15.08
CA ALA A 427 8.44 9.87 15.02
C ALA A 427 8.88 8.85 13.94
N GLY A 428 8.38 9.00 12.72
CA GLY A 428 8.70 8.13 11.57
C GLY A 428 7.87 6.85 11.48
N TYR A 429 6.84 6.70 12.31
CA TYR A 429 5.97 5.52 12.32
C TYR A 429 4.50 5.89 12.24
N ALA A 430 3.70 5.01 11.64
CA ALA A 430 2.24 5.01 11.74
C ALA A 430 1.79 3.87 12.66
N THR A 431 0.69 4.08 13.37
CA THR A 431 0.06 3.05 14.22
C THR A 431 -0.95 2.24 13.41
N VAL A 432 -0.92 0.92 13.56
CA VAL A 432 -1.86 0.03 12.86
C VAL A 432 -3.29 0.26 13.38
N PRO A 433 -4.29 0.50 12.51
CA PRO A 433 -5.67 0.73 12.94
C PRO A 433 -6.29 -0.49 13.63
N GLU A 434 -7.00 -0.27 14.74
CA GLU A 434 -7.70 -1.33 15.50
C GLU A 434 -9.22 -1.32 15.27
N LYS A 435 -9.78 -0.29 14.62
CA LYS A 435 -11.21 -0.22 14.30
C LYS A 435 -11.59 -1.26 13.24
N PRO A 436 -12.84 -1.75 13.24
CA PRO A 436 -13.33 -2.69 12.22
C PRO A 436 -13.16 -2.16 10.78
N GLY A 437 -12.85 -3.06 9.86
CA GLY A 437 -12.58 -2.73 8.47
C GLY A 437 -11.19 -2.15 8.28
N LEU A 438 -11.06 -1.12 7.43
CA LEU A 438 -9.82 -0.36 7.27
C LEU A 438 -9.59 0.63 8.42
N GLY A 439 -10.60 0.84 9.27
CA GLY A 439 -10.51 1.81 10.35
C GLY A 439 -10.42 3.26 9.88
N VAL A 440 -10.64 3.51 8.59
CA VAL A 440 -10.63 4.86 8.01
C VAL A 440 -11.94 5.59 8.33
N GLU A 441 -11.82 6.80 8.84
CA GLU A 441 -12.92 7.76 8.98
C GLU A 441 -12.55 8.99 8.14
N LEU A 442 -13.45 9.36 7.22
CA LEU A 442 -13.23 10.48 6.31
C LEU A 442 -14.02 11.70 6.75
N ASN A 443 -13.35 12.85 6.79
CA ASN A 443 -14.00 14.14 6.88
C ASN A 443 -14.68 14.46 5.55
N MET A 444 -16.00 14.19 5.49
CA MET A 444 -16.76 14.33 4.24
C MET A 444 -16.87 15.76 3.73
N ASP A 445 -16.69 16.76 4.57
CA ASP A 445 -16.66 18.16 4.13
C ASP A 445 -15.35 18.46 3.42
N VAL A 446 -14.22 17.98 3.93
CA VAL A 446 -12.92 18.08 3.25
C VAL A 446 -12.93 17.29 1.93
N VAL A 447 -13.54 16.10 1.89
CA VAL A 447 -13.72 15.35 0.64
C VAL A 447 -14.49 16.15 -0.40
N LYS A 448 -15.59 16.82 -0.01
CA LYS A 448 -16.37 17.68 -0.91
C LYS A 448 -15.59 18.87 -1.42
N ASP A 449 -14.83 19.52 -0.53
CA ASP A 449 -14.01 20.70 -0.88
C ASP A 449 -12.79 20.33 -1.74
N SER A 450 -12.45 19.05 -1.81
CA SER A 450 -11.35 18.50 -2.62
C SER A 450 -11.80 17.92 -3.96
N LEU A 451 -13.11 17.96 -4.28
CA LEU A 451 -13.60 17.44 -5.55
C LEU A 451 -12.99 18.19 -6.73
N ILE A 452 -12.62 17.44 -7.76
CA ILE A 452 -12.24 18.05 -9.05
C ILE A 452 -13.45 18.75 -9.67
N GLU A 453 -13.18 19.77 -10.50
CA GLU A 453 -14.26 20.51 -11.16
C GLU A 453 -15.18 19.58 -11.97
N GLY A 454 -16.48 19.67 -11.70
CA GLY A 454 -17.51 18.86 -12.37
C GLY A 454 -17.68 17.44 -11.84
N ALA A 455 -16.92 17.02 -10.84
CA ALA A 455 -17.13 15.70 -10.21
C ALA A 455 -18.33 15.71 -9.25
N GLY A 456 -19.11 14.62 -9.25
CA GLY A 456 -20.15 14.37 -8.27
C GLY A 456 -19.58 13.87 -6.93
N PHE A 457 -20.29 14.17 -5.82
CA PHE A 457 -19.97 13.64 -4.50
C PHE A 457 -20.71 12.34 -4.24
N PHE A 458 -20.10 11.22 -4.64
CA PHE A 458 -20.71 9.89 -4.55
C PHE A 458 -22.11 9.82 -5.16
N GLU A 459 -22.28 10.51 -6.30
CA GLU A 459 -23.55 10.50 -7.02
C GLU A 459 -23.85 9.13 -7.63
N PRO A 460 -25.15 8.77 -7.81
CA PRO A 460 -25.51 7.58 -8.53
C PRO A 460 -24.97 7.58 -9.96
N THR A 461 -24.54 6.42 -10.43
CA THR A 461 -24.00 6.21 -11.79
C THR A 461 -24.79 5.12 -12.52
N PRO A 462 -26.08 5.35 -12.82
CA PRO A 462 -26.96 4.33 -13.38
C PRO A 462 -26.53 3.83 -14.76
N GLU A 463 -25.75 4.62 -15.48
CA GLU A 463 -25.17 4.22 -16.77
C GLU A 463 -24.16 3.07 -16.65
N TRP A 464 -23.71 2.74 -15.42
CA TRP A 464 -22.80 1.63 -15.13
C TRP A 464 -23.50 0.43 -14.45
N ASP A 465 -24.82 0.48 -14.29
CA ASP A 465 -25.60 -0.62 -13.70
C ASP A 465 -25.76 -1.80 -14.66
N GLU A 466 -25.64 -1.55 -15.97
CA GLU A 466 -25.69 -2.57 -17.00
C GLU A 466 -24.27 -2.93 -17.51
N ILE A 467 -24.11 -4.18 -17.96
CA ILE A 467 -22.88 -4.64 -18.58
C ILE A 467 -22.69 -3.93 -19.92
N ARG A 468 -21.69 -3.06 -20.02
CA ARG A 468 -21.43 -2.24 -21.21
C ARG A 468 -20.52 -2.92 -22.23
N THR A 469 -19.75 -3.92 -21.81
CA THR A 469 -18.81 -4.65 -22.64
C THR A 469 -19.19 -6.13 -22.65
N TRP A 470 -19.05 -6.77 -23.81
CA TRP A 470 -19.21 -8.21 -23.87
C TRP A 470 -17.94 -8.88 -23.38
N ASP A 471 -17.95 -9.30 -22.13
CA ASP A 471 -16.84 -10.02 -21.54
C ASP A 471 -17.30 -11.40 -21.13
N ARG A 472 -16.55 -12.38 -21.53
CA ARG A 472 -16.63 -13.72 -20.99
C ARG A 472 -15.53 -13.88 -19.96
N LEU A 473 -15.85 -14.55 -18.83
CA LEU A 473 -14.83 -14.92 -17.87
C LEU A 473 -13.91 -15.95 -18.55
N TRP A 474 -12.65 -15.57 -18.72
CA TRP A 474 -11.58 -16.46 -19.18
C TRP A 474 -11.82 -17.09 -20.57
N SER A 475 -12.43 -16.37 -21.48
CA SER A 475 -12.65 -16.84 -22.85
C SER A 475 -11.52 -16.48 -23.80
#